data_46f3861d2253ed34afb83c154d01a23a
#
_entry.id   46f3861d2253ed34afb83c154d01a23a
#
_cell.length_a   1.000
_cell.length_b   1.000
_cell.length_c   1.000
_cell.angle_alpha   90.00
_cell.angle_beta   90.00
_cell.angle_gamma   90.00
#
_symmetry.space_group_name_H-M   'P 1'
#
loop_
_entity.id
_entity.type
_entity.pdbx_description
1 polymer ?
#
loop_
_entity_poly.entity_id
_entity_poly.type
_entity_poly.pdbx_seq_one_letter_code
_entity_poly.pdbx_strand_id
1 'polypeptide(L)'
;MNQLAKLEALAGELLIATKSLVEHIHNIDASLYDTMGGPAQLIPPEAPAEAHRARESTLASLTKLRTMLVGPAGFLQDMASQSQLLACIYWLGEFQVPAYIPLDGSILMKDVADFIGVPEDEFCRITRMATTDGFLHEPQPGRVAHTALSASFVAHPSYQDAAKFLAGTVAPAALEMARTTRKNQRSSGALPNNIKSNGSAFSVVNRNELPRLRRQWHAYLRHGTGLDCDTVTDILTCLEPLRNARVVEVGARSIERVIALIDQYPTLHFTVQLHPTYQRKSRTRHSRIDVHHRVPDSPQPIQAEVYILNFPVPEPDGSSTSVLEQIRTELVAHVRVLRLTQAAKLVLITPFLSEREAVGVCPDTALLSRIRDLSFLQLAGERVLEISEVISLLNGVGDLDGRLILVNKVMSASVAGIVALEFKYQAYAGL
;
A
#
# COMPACT_ATOMS: atom_id res chain seq x y z
N MET A 1 2.17 16.75 -34.82
CA MET A 1 0.70 16.56 -34.59
C MET A 1 0.17 17.86 -33.99
N ASN A 2 -0.85 18.48 -34.58
CA ASN A 2 -1.44 19.72 -34.06
C ASN A 2 -2.01 19.49 -32.66
N GLN A 3 -1.85 20.45 -31.74
CA GLN A 3 -2.37 20.35 -30.36
C GLN A 3 -3.88 20.06 -30.32
N LEU A 4 -4.64 20.61 -31.28
CA LEU A 4 -6.08 20.36 -31.42
C LEU A 4 -6.36 18.88 -31.74
N ALA A 5 -5.66 18.30 -32.70
CA ALA A 5 -5.82 16.89 -33.05
C ALA A 5 -5.45 15.95 -31.89
N LYS A 6 -4.47 16.37 -31.05
CA LYS A 6 -4.13 15.63 -29.83
C LYS A 6 -5.23 15.71 -28.78
N LEU A 7 -5.85 16.88 -28.64
CA LEU A 7 -6.99 17.07 -27.72
C LEU A 7 -8.18 16.21 -28.14
N GLU A 8 -8.52 16.19 -29.43
CA GLU A 8 -9.61 15.38 -29.99
C GLU A 8 -9.35 13.88 -29.77
N ALA A 9 -8.10 13.42 -29.99
CA ALA A 9 -7.72 12.03 -29.76
C ALA A 9 -7.89 11.63 -28.28
N LEU A 10 -7.40 12.47 -27.34
CA LEU A 10 -7.52 12.21 -25.90
C LEU A 10 -8.97 12.26 -25.43
N ALA A 11 -9.81 13.13 -25.98
CA ALA A 11 -11.24 13.16 -25.69
C ALA A 11 -11.93 11.87 -26.17
N GLY A 12 -11.53 11.35 -27.33
CA GLY A 12 -11.98 10.05 -27.85
C GLY A 12 -11.54 8.88 -26.95
N GLU A 13 -10.29 8.85 -26.53
CA GLU A 13 -9.78 7.84 -25.58
C GLU A 13 -10.58 7.85 -24.28
N LEU A 14 -10.83 9.03 -23.71
CA LEU A 14 -11.62 9.17 -22.48
C LEU A 14 -13.05 8.65 -22.65
N LEU A 15 -13.70 8.99 -23.76
CA LEU A 15 -15.07 8.52 -24.05
C LEU A 15 -15.15 6.99 -24.13
N ILE A 16 -14.17 6.36 -24.80
CA ILE A 16 -14.10 4.89 -24.93
C ILE A 16 -13.85 4.25 -23.55
N ALA A 17 -12.88 4.77 -22.80
CA ALA A 17 -12.54 4.26 -21.47
C ALA A 17 -13.72 4.37 -20.50
N THR A 18 -14.43 5.51 -20.50
CA THR A 18 -15.61 5.73 -19.65
C THR A 18 -16.77 4.81 -20.02
N LYS A 19 -17.04 4.58 -21.31
CA LYS A 19 -18.07 3.63 -21.75
C LYS A 19 -17.75 2.21 -21.28
N SER A 20 -16.52 1.76 -21.48
CA SER A 20 -16.07 0.45 -21.00
C SER A 20 -16.23 0.32 -19.48
N LEU A 21 -15.87 1.37 -18.73
CA LEU A 21 -16.05 1.40 -17.27
C LEU A 21 -17.52 1.24 -16.88
N VAL A 22 -18.42 1.98 -17.51
CA VAL A 22 -19.87 1.90 -17.24
C VAL A 22 -20.43 0.49 -17.55
N GLU A 23 -20.00 -0.11 -18.66
CA GLU A 23 -20.38 -1.49 -19.01
C GLU A 23 -19.95 -2.49 -17.95
N HIS A 24 -18.70 -2.38 -17.45
CA HIS A 24 -18.21 -3.26 -16.40
C HIS A 24 -18.93 -3.04 -15.06
N ILE A 25 -19.24 -1.78 -14.69
CA ILE A 25 -19.99 -1.47 -13.46
C ILE A 25 -21.39 -2.08 -13.50
N HIS A 26 -22.09 -2.02 -14.63
CA HIS A 26 -23.41 -2.66 -14.78
C HIS A 26 -23.39 -4.18 -14.61
N ASN A 27 -22.23 -4.80 -14.85
CA ASN A 27 -22.05 -6.25 -14.72
C ASN A 27 -21.53 -6.69 -13.34
N ILE A 28 -21.27 -5.74 -12.42
CA ILE A 28 -20.86 -6.06 -11.05
C ILE A 28 -22.07 -6.56 -10.27
N ASP A 29 -21.93 -7.68 -9.57
CA ASP A 29 -22.96 -8.22 -8.70
C ASP A 29 -23.33 -7.22 -7.59
N ALA A 30 -24.62 -6.92 -7.45
CA ALA A 30 -25.13 -5.98 -6.46
C ALA A 30 -24.78 -6.42 -5.01
N SER A 31 -24.63 -7.71 -4.76
CA SER A 31 -24.23 -8.24 -3.45
C SER A 31 -22.85 -7.77 -2.98
N LEU A 32 -21.94 -7.42 -3.90
CA LEU A 32 -20.62 -6.89 -3.57
C LEU A 32 -20.67 -5.49 -2.97
N TYR A 33 -21.73 -4.73 -3.22
CA TYR A 33 -21.93 -3.41 -2.62
C TYR A 33 -22.48 -3.47 -1.19
N ASP A 34 -23.19 -4.52 -0.85
CA ASP A 34 -23.81 -4.70 0.49
C ASP A 34 -22.79 -5.06 1.56
N THR A 35 -21.66 -5.65 1.18
CA THR A 35 -20.59 -6.06 2.12
C THR A 35 -19.75 -4.90 2.64
N MET A 36 -19.79 -3.74 1.99
CA MET A 36 -18.85 -2.63 2.22
C MET A 36 -19.42 -1.46 3.03
N GLY A 37 -20.65 -1.53 3.54
CA GLY A 37 -21.22 -0.53 4.48
C GLY A 37 -21.38 0.88 3.93
N GLY A 38 -21.44 1.08 2.59
CA GLY A 38 -21.73 2.37 2.00
C GLY A 38 -21.14 2.62 0.60
N PRO A 39 -21.67 3.61 -0.13
CA PRO A 39 -21.39 3.86 -1.55
C PRO A 39 -20.08 4.62 -1.83
N ALA A 40 -19.06 4.49 -0.96
CA ALA A 40 -17.82 5.27 -1.08
C ALA A 40 -16.94 4.85 -2.27
N GLN A 41 -17.09 3.64 -2.79
CA GLN A 41 -16.34 3.16 -3.94
C GLN A 41 -17.29 2.70 -5.05
N LEU A 42 -17.13 3.30 -6.22
CA LEU A 42 -17.90 2.94 -7.40
C LEU A 42 -17.58 1.52 -7.89
N ILE A 43 -16.38 1.01 -7.59
CA ILE A 43 -15.92 -0.33 -7.92
C ILE A 43 -15.42 -0.98 -6.64
N PRO A 44 -16.08 -2.04 -6.14
CA PRO A 44 -15.61 -2.81 -4.99
C PRO A 44 -14.23 -3.42 -5.24
N PRO A 45 -13.41 -3.65 -4.20
CA PRO A 45 -12.10 -4.30 -4.35
C PRO A 45 -12.18 -5.70 -4.96
N GLU A 46 -13.27 -6.42 -4.72
CA GLU A 46 -13.55 -7.77 -5.21
C GLU A 46 -14.12 -7.80 -6.64
N ALA A 47 -14.32 -6.63 -7.25
CA ALA A 47 -14.82 -6.54 -8.63
C ALA A 47 -13.83 -7.21 -9.62
N PRO A 48 -14.31 -7.66 -10.79
CA PRO A 48 -13.45 -8.26 -11.81
C PRO A 48 -12.30 -7.35 -12.22
N ALA A 49 -11.14 -7.94 -12.54
CA ALA A 49 -9.93 -7.21 -12.93
C ALA A 49 -10.15 -6.27 -14.13
N GLU A 50 -11.13 -6.60 -15.00
CA GLU A 50 -11.53 -5.76 -16.13
C GLU A 50 -12.10 -4.43 -15.68
N ALA A 51 -12.94 -4.41 -14.64
CA ALA A 51 -13.51 -3.19 -14.08
C ALA A 51 -12.43 -2.28 -13.48
N HIS A 52 -11.46 -2.85 -12.76
CA HIS A 52 -10.31 -2.11 -12.23
C HIS A 52 -9.46 -1.53 -13.37
N ARG A 53 -9.16 -2.30 -14.42
CA ARG A 53 -8.42 -1.82 -15.59
C ARG A 53 -9.16 -0.70 -16.34
N ALA A 54 -10.47 -0.81 -16.49
CA ALA A 54 -11.28 0.24 -17.11
C ALA A 54 -11.28 1.53 -16.29
N ARG A 55 -11.35 1.43 -14.95
CA ARG A 55 -11.20 2.58 -14.04
C ARG A 55 -9.84 3.25 -14.21
N GLU A 56 -8.76 2.47 -14.18
CA GLU A 56 -7.39 2.98 -14.35
C GLU A 56 -7.22 3.68 -15.71
N SER A 57 -7.71 3.09 -16.79
CA SER A 57 -7.68 3.69 -18.12
C SER A 57 -8.44 5.03 -18.17
N THR A 58 -9.60 5.11 -17.51
CA THR A 58 -10.38 6.35 -17.42
C THR A 58 -9.62 7.43 -16.66
N LEU A 59 -9.05 7.10 -15.50
CA LEU A 59 -8.26 8.04 -14.69
C LEU A 59 -7.00 8.50 -15.42
N ALA A 60 -6.30 7.61 -16.11
CA ALA A 60 -5.13 7.95 -16.92
C ALA A 60 -5.48 8.92 -18.07
N SER A 61 -6.62 8.72 -18.74
CA SER A 61 -7.08 9.62 -19.80
C SER A 61 -7.49 10.99 -19.27
N LEU A 62 -8.15 11.05 -18.11
CA LEU A 62 -8.47 12.30 -17.41
C LEU A 62 -7.19 13.06 -17.03
N THR A 63 -6.20 12.38 -16.50
CA THR A 63 -4.92 12.99 -16.10
C THR A 63 -4.19 13.57 -17.30
N LYS A 64 -4.14 12.86 -18.44
CA LYS A 64 -3.53 13.35 -19.68
C LYS A 64 -4.24 14.62 -20.19
N LEU A 65 -5.58 14.61 -20.23
CA LEU A 65 -6.38 15.77 -20.63
C LEU A 65 -6.15 16.96 -19.72
N ARG A 66 -6.22 16.74 -18.39
CA ARG A 66 -5.96 17.80 -17.41
C ARG A 66 -4.58 18.41 -17.60
N THR A 67 -3.52 17.60 -17.72
CA THR A 67 -2.15 18.08 -17.92
C THR A 67 -2.01 18.95 -19.17
N MET A 68 -2.76 18.63 -20.23
CA MET A 68 -2.73 19.41 -21.46
C MET A 68 -3.44 20.76 -21.35
N LEU A 69 -4.50 20.85 -20.53
CA LEU A 69 -5.38 22.02 -20.43
C LEU A 69 -4.94 23.02 -19.35
N VAL A 70 -4.34 22.51 -18.25
CA VAL A 70 -4.12 23.30 -17.02
C VAL A 70 -3.02 24.36 -17.17
N GLY A 71 -1.95 24.08 -17.90
CA GLY A 71 -0.80 24.99 -18.04
C GLY A 71 -0.02 25.23 -16.73
N PRO A 72 1.06 26.05 -16.75
CA PRO A 72 1.94 26.22 -15.59
C PRO A 72 1.28 26.87 -14.37
N ALA A 73 0.45 27.87 -14.59
CA ALA A 73 -0.23 28.58 -13.51
C ALA A 73 -1.25 27.67 -12.80
N GLY A 74 -2.06 26.96 -13.57
CA GLY A 74 -3.02 26.02 -13.01
C GLY A 74 -2.33 24.84 -12.31
N PHE A 75 -1.19 24.35 -12.81
CA PHE A 75 -0.40 23.34 -12.11
C PHE A 75 0.02 23.79 -10.69
N LEU A 76 0.48 25.05 -10.56
CA LEU A 76 0.83 25.61 -9.25
C LEU A 76 -0.41 25.80 -8.35
N GLN A 77 -1.53 26.22 -8.93
CA GLN A 77 -2.80 26.37 -8.21
C GLN A 77 -3.31 25.02 -7.69
N ASP A 78 -3.20 23.95 -8.49
CA ASP A 78 -3.53 22.59 -8.08
C ASP A 78 -2.67 22.13 -6.90
N MET A 79 -1.35 22.34 -6.95
CA MET A 79 -0.45 22.02 -5.83
C MET A 79 -0.80 22.82 -4.57
N ALA A 80 -1.12 24.10 -4.70
CA ALA A 80 -1.54 24.94 -3.57
C ALA A 80 -2.86 24.45 -2.96
N SER A 81 -3.84 24.10 -3.81
CA SER A 81 -5.12 23.55 -3.39
C SER A 81 -4.94 22.24 -2.60
N GLN A 82 -4.19 21.28 -3.15
CA GLN A 82 -3.93 20.00 -2.50
C GLN A 82 -3.18 20.16 -1.16
N SER A 83 -2.23 21.11 -1.10
CA SER A 83 -1.51 21.42 0.13
C SER A 83 -2.45 21.97 1.22
N GLN A 84 -3.35 22.91 0.86
CA GLN A 84 -4.33 23.46 1.79
C GLN A 84 -5.38 22.43 2.20
N LEU A 85 -5.86 21.61 1.28
CA LEU A 85 -6.78 20.52 1.59
C LEU A 85 -6.16 19.53 2.58
N LEU A 86 -4.91 19.13 2.37
CA LEU A 86 -4.20 18.24 3.28
C LEU A 86 -4.11 18.85 4.69
N ALA A 87 -3.79 20.15 4.80
CA ALA A 87 -3.74 20.85 6.07
C ALA A 87 -5.11 20.91 6.76
N CYS A 88 -6.19 21.15 5.98
CA CYS A 88 -7.56 21.15 6.50
C CYS A 88 -7.99 19.76 7.00
N ILE A 89 -7.72 18.68 6.24
CA ILE A 89 -8.03 17.30 6.65
C ILE A 89 -7.25 16.94 7.91
N TYR A 90 -5.98 17.34 8.01
CA TYR A 90 -5.18 17.15 9.21
C TYR A 90 -5.81 17.85 10.42
N TRP A 91 -6.15 19.14 10.26
CA TRP A 91 -6.80 19.94 11.31
C TRP A 91 -8.13 19.31 11.74
N LEU A 92 -9.02 18.98 10.79
CA LEU A 92 -10.29 18.30 11.08
C LEU A 92 -10.08 16.99 11.85
N GLY A 93 -9.01 16.27 11.53
CA GLY A 93 -8.63 15.04 12.20
C GLY A 93 -8.10 15.25 13.62
N GLU A 94 -7.27 16.28 13.87
CA GLU A 94 -6.73 16.58 15.19
C GLU A 94 -7.84 16.97 16.19
N PHE A 95 -8.83 17.73 15.73
CA PHE A 95 -10.00 18.11 16.52
C PHE A 95 -11.14 17.08 16.47
N GLN A 96 -10.95 15.93 15.82
CA GLN A 96 -11.93 14.85 15.70
C GLN A 96 -13.28 15.29 15.09
N VAL A 97 -13.28 16.35 14.30
CA VAL A 97 -14.48 16.95 13.69
C VAL A 97 -15.41 15.95 13.02
N PRO A 98 -14.92 14.95 12.23
CA PRO A 98 -15.80 13.99 11.59
C PRO A 98 -16.69 13.20 12.56
N ALA A 99 -16.28 13.02 13.81
CA ALA A 99 -17.08 12.32 14.82
C ALA A 99 -18.26 13.15 15.36
N TYR A 100 -18.25 14.46 15.18
CA TYR A 100 -19.35 15.36 15.63
C TYR A 100 -20.38 15.62 14.54
N ILE A 101 -20.06 15.30 13.28
CA ILE A 101 -21.01 15.43 12.17
C ILE A 101 -21.84 14.15 12.10
N PRO A 102 -23.19 14.23 12.08
CA PRO A 102 -24.01 13.03 11.94
C PRO A 102 -23.80 12.37 10.57
N LEU A 103 -23.79 11.04 10.54
CA LEU A 103 -23.68 10.28 9.28
C LEU A 103 -24.86 10.54 8.35
N ASP A 104 -26.05 10.73 8.94
CA ASP A 104 -27.26 11.10 8.22
C ASP A 104 -27.67 12.53 8.55
N GLY A 105 -27.81 13.38 7.54
CA GLY A 105 -28.23 14.77 7.68
C GLY A 105 -27.08 15.75 7.84
N SER A 106 -27.32 16.86 8.55
CA SER A 106 -26.36 17.97 8.72
C SER A 106 -26.46 18.61 10.08
N ILE A 107 -25.38 19.27 10.53
CA ILE A 107 -25.27 19.99 11.78
C ILE A 107 -24.86 21.46 11.53
N LEU A 108 -25.23 22.38 12.41
CA LEU A 108 -24.75 23.75 12.32
C LEU A 108 -23.22 23.79 12.56
N MET A 109 -22.50 24.51 11.72
CA MET A 109 -21.04 24.70 11.89
C MET A 109 -20.70 25.36 13.22
N LYS A 110 -21.56 26.28 13.68
CA LYS A 110 -21.43 26.90 14.99
C LYS A 110 -21.46 25.88 16.11
N ASP A 111 -22.43 24.95 16.10
CA ASP A 111 -22.55 23.95 17.16
C ASP A 111 -21.32 23.07 17.24
N VAL A 112 -20.75 22.64 16.05
CA VAL A 112 -19.51 21.89 16.03
C VAL A 112 -18.33 22.69 16.56
N ALA A 113 -18.20 23.96 16.17
CA ALA A 113 -17.15 24.85 16.67
C ALA A 113 -17.20 25.01 18.19
N ASP A 114 -18.40 25.18 18.73
CA ASP A 114 -18.64 25.27 20.18
C ASP A 114 -18.27 23.95 20.89
N PHE A 115 -18.62 22.77 20.32
CA PHE A 115 -18.28 21.46 20.90
C PHE A 115 -16.78 21.20 20.97
N ILE A 116 -16.03 21.62 19.95
CA ILE A 116 -14.58 21.39 19.89
C ILE A 116 -13.77 22.54 20.48
N GLY A 117 -14.44 23.65 20.88
CA GLY A 117 -13.83 24.80 21.56
C GLY A 117 -12.94 25.66 20.65
N VAL A 118 -13.32 25.85 19.38
CA VAL A 118 -12.59 26.69 18.42
C VAL A 118 -13.44 27.87 17.92
N PRO A 119 -12.82 28.94 17.39
CA PRO A 119 -13.56 30.04 16.80
C PRO A 119 -14.40 29.58 15.59
N GLU A 120 -15.68 29.96 15.55
CA GLU A 120 -16.62 29.62 14.47
C GLU A 120 -16.09 30.04 13.09
N ASP A 121 -15.52 31.24 12.98
CA ASP A 121 -15.00 31.80 11.73
C ASP A 121 -13.83 30.96 11.19
N GLU A 122 -12.93 30.50 12.04
CA GLU A 122 -11.84 29.60 11.68
C GLU A 122 -12.38 28.24 11.22
N PHE A 123 -13.29 27.66 11.98
CA PHE A 123 -13.93 26.38 11.62
C PHE A 123 -14.64 26.46 10.26
N CYS A 124 -15.43 27.53 10.02
CA CYS A 124 -16.13 27.72 8.76
C CYS A 124 -15.18 27.81 7.56
N ARG A 125 -14.06 28.51 7.69
CA ARG A 125 -13.06 28.63 6.61
C ARG A 125 -12.42 27.29 6.28
N ILE A 126 -12.02 26.53 7.30
CA ILE A 126 -11.40 25.20 7.14
C ILE A 126 -12.40 24.21 6.52
N THR A 127 -13.63 24.19 7.05
CA THR A 127 -14.69 23.32 6.54
C THR A 127 -15.01 23.63 5.07
N ARG A 128 -15.17 24.92 4.71
CA ARG A 128 -15.43 25.32 3.33
C ARG A 128 -14.29 24.97 2.38
N MET A 129 -13.03 25.05 2.81
CA MET A 129 -11.92 24.54 2.01
C MET A 129 -12.06 23.04 1.77
N ALA A 130 -12.45 22.26 2.78
CA ALA A 130 -12.67 20.82 2.65
C ALA A 130 -13.89 20.47 1.76
N THR A 131 -14.86 21.39 1.58
CA THR A 131 -16.00 21.18 0.68
C THR A 131 -15.64 21.40 -0.80
N THR A 132 -14.60 22.14 -1.12
CA THR A 132 -14.21 22.43 -2.51
C THR A 132 -13.81 21.18 -3.28
N ASP A 133 -13.21 20.20 -2.61
CA ASP A 133 -12.82 18.90 -3.20
C ASP A 133 -13.77 17.75 -2.79
N GLY A 134 -14.95 18.09 -2.25
CA GLY A 134 -15.97 17.10 -1.92
C GLY A 134 -15.65 16.22 -0.72
N PHE A 135 -14.69 16.59 0.13
CA PHE A 135 -14.44 15.85 1.38
C PHE A 135 -15.60 16.02 2.35
N LEU A 136 -16.11 17.26 2.53
CA LEU A 136 -17.33 17.57 3.26
C LEU A 136 -18.34 18.22 2.31
N HIS A 137 -19.57 18.42 2.79
CA HIS A 137 -20.63 19.07 2.05
C HIS A 137 -21.31 20.16 2.91
N GLU A 138 -21.59 21.33 2.33
CA GLU A 138 -22.39 22.40 2.94
C GLU A 138 -23.79 22.43 2.27
N PRO A 139 -24.78 21.64 2.77
CA PRO A 139 -26.08 21.51 2.12
C PRO A 139 -26.91 22.80 2.19
N GLN A 140 -26.66 23.62 3.20
CA GLN A 140 -27.25 24.94 3.42
C GLN A 140 -26.18 25.84 4.05
N PRO A 141 -26.20 27.15 3.81
CA PRO A 141 -25.23 28.06 4.42
C PRO A 141 -25.11 27.88 5.94
N GLY A 142 -23.89 27.65 6.42
CA GLY A 142 -23.59 27.47 7.85
C GLY A 142 -23.90 26.07 8.39
N ARG A 143 -24.28 25.09 7.54
CA ARG A 143 -24.47 23.69 7.94
C ARG A 143 -23.44 22.79 7.24
N VAL A 144 -22.94 21.80 7.96
CA VAL A 144 -21.99 20.80 7.42
C VAL A 144 -22.60 19.40 7.48
N ALA A 145 -22.30 18.61 6.46
CA ALA A 145 -22.71 17.21 6.34
C ALA A 145 -21.55 16.37 5.80
N HIS A 146 -21.61 15.06 6.07
CA HIS A 146 -20.73 14.11 5.43
C HIS A 146 -21.04 13.95 3.94
N THR A 147 -19.99 13.77 3.15
CA THR A 147 -20.06 13.06 1.87
C THR A 147 -19.78 11.57 2.10
N ALA A 148 -20.04 10.72 1.10
CA ALA A 148 -19.63 9.31 1.16
C ALA A 148 -18.12 9.16 1.46
N LEU A 149 -17.29 10.08 0.94
CA LEU A 149 -15.85 10.10 1.18
C LEU A 149 -15.52 10.33 2.67
N SER A 150 -16.02 11.39 3.28
CA SER A 150 -15.73 11.70 4.69
C SER A 150 -16.39 10.72 5.66
N ALA A 151 -17.57 10.18 5.33
CA ALA A 151 -18.21 9.11 6.10
C ALA A 151 -17.33 7.85 6.17
N SER A 152 -16.59 7.52 5.09
CA SER A 152 -15.63 6.42 5.10
C SER A 152 -14.48 6.64 6.08
N PHE A 153 -14.06 7.87 6.34
CA PHE A 153 -13.04 8.18 7.36
C PHE A 153 -13.54 7.95 8.79
N VAL A 154 -14.86 8.05 9.01
CA VAL A 154 -15.48 7.70 10.28
C VAL A 154 -15.62 6.18 10.43
N ALA A 155 -16.10 5.52 9.39
CA ALA A 155 -16.29 4.07 9.39
C ALA A 155 -14.97 3.29 9.50
N HIS A 156 -13.90 3.81 8.87
CA HIS A 156 -12.60 3.17 8.81
C HIS A 156 -11.49 4.09 9.36
N PRO A 157 -11.18 4.03 10.66
CA PRO A 157 -10.20 4.90 11.31
C PRO A 157 -8.79 4.87 10.68
N SER A 158 -8.47 3.84 9.92
CA SER A 158 -7.19 3.72 9.20
C SER A 158 -7.00 4.82 8.14
N TYR A 159 -8.07 5.33 7.51
CA TYR A 159 -7.97 6.50 6.60
C TYR A 159 -7.55 7.75 7.35
N GLN A 160 -8.10 7.95 8.55
CA GLN A 160 -7.72 9.08 9.42
C GLN A 160 -6.26 8.96 9.88
N ASP A 161 -5.83 7.77 10.28
CA ASP A 161 -4.44 7.48 10.65
C ASP A 161 -3.49 7.77 9.47
N ALA A 162 -3.86 7.38 8.26
CA ALA A 162 -3.07 7.63 7.05
C ALA A 162 -2.96 9.13 6.73
N ALA A 163 -4.07 9.86 6.80
CA ALA A 163 -4.10 11.31 6.55
C ALA A 163 -3.27 12.08 7.58
N LYS A 164 -3.36 11.72 8.86
CA LYS A 164 -2.54 12.32 9.93
C LYS A 164 -1.06 12.05 9.71
N PHE A 165 -0.68 10.86 9.31
CA PHE A 165 0.71 10.53 9.02
C PHE A 165 1.23 11.24 7.78
N LEU A 166 0.42 11.31 6.73
CA LEU A 166 0.76 12.03 5.50
C LEU A 166 1.04 13.51 5.80
N ALA A 167 0.15 14.18 6.52
CA ALA A 167 0.30 15.61 6.81
C ALA A 167 1.36 15.91 7.87
N GLY A 168 1.40 15.12 8.96
CA GLY A 168 2.27 15.41 10.10
C GLY A 168 3.69 14.87 9.96
N THR A 169 3.93 13.90 9.06
CA THR A 169 5.24 13.23 8.96
C THR A 169 5.77 13.20 7.53
N VAL A 170 4.99 12.69 6.58
CA VAL A 170 5.47 12.50 5.19
C VAL A 170 5.69 13.83 4.48
N ALA A 171 4.71 14.73 4.50
CA ALA A 171 4.80 16.00 3.79
C ALA A 171 5.94 16.89 4.32
N PRO A 172 6.14 17.06 5.65
CA PRO A 172 7.32 17.74 6.18
C PRO A 172 8.63 17.09 5.76
N ALA A 173 8.74 15.75 5.83
CA ALA A 173 9.96 15.03 5.42
C ALA A 173 10.25 15.22 3.93
N ALA A 174 9.23 15.21 3.08
CA ALA A 174 9.36 15.45 1.65
C ALA A 174 9.87 16.87 1.35
N LEU A 175 9.42 17.90 2.05
CA LEU A 175 9.88 19.27 1.89
C LEU A 175 11.33 19.47 2.37
N GLU A 176 11.82 18.64 3.29
CA GLU A 176 13.22 18.67 3.78
C GLU A 176 14.23 17.93 2.87
N MET A 177 13.81 17.28 1.76
CA MET A 177 14.69 16.51 0.88
C MET A 177 15.91 17.31 0.41
N ALA A 178 15.70 18.52 -0.10
CA ALA A 178 16.79 19.34 -0.62
C ALA A 178 17.83 19.71 0.47
N ARG A 179 17.36 19.94 1.69
CA ARG A 179 18.22 20.23 2.83
C ARG A 179 19.03 19.00 3.26
N THR A 180 18.40 17.85 3.26
CA THR A 180 19.05 16.56 3.58
C THR A 180 20.14 16.25 2.55
N THR A 181 19.86 16.40 1.26
CA THR A 181 20.84 16.22 0.18
C THR A 181 22.07 17.14 0.36
N ARG A 182 21.85 18.43 0.66
CA ARG A 182 22.97 19.38 0.91
C ARG A 182 23.80 19.01 2.12
N LYS A 183 23.20 18.49 3.20
CA LYS A 183 23.93 18.02 4.37
C LYS A 183 24.82 16.83 4.03
N ASN A 184 24.26 15.84 3.31
CA ASN A 184 24.99 14.63 2.91
C ASN A 184 26.18 14.94 2.00
N GLN A 185 26.04 15.90 1.07
CA GLN A 185 27.13 16.37 0.21
C GLN A 185 28.31 16.96 1.02
N ARG A 186 28.01 17.70 2.10
CA ARG A 186 29.06 18.30 2.96
C ARG A 186 29.76 17.28 3.86
N SER A 187 29.09 16.18 4.15
CA SER A 187 29.63 15.09 4.98
C SER A 187 30.41 14.04 4.17
N SER A 188 30.37 14.09 2.84
CA SER A 188 30.96 13.10 1.93
C SER A 188 32.45 13.31 1.64
N GLY A 189 33.24 13.60 2.69
CA GLY A 189 34.67 13.31 2.66
C GLY A 189 35.02 11.83 2.94
N ALA A 190 34.01 10.97 3.14
CA ALA A 190 34.15 9.53 3.41
C ALA A 190 33.09 8.76 2.58
N LEU A 191 33.55 7.71 1.90
CA LEU A 191 32.87 6.78 0.97
C LEU A 191 31.32 6.69 1.00
N PRO A 192 30.65 6.57 -0.20
CA PRO A 192 29.21 6.73 -0.36
C PRO A 192 28.35 5.49 0.00
N ASN A 193 28.79 4.59 0.86
CA ASN A 193 28.09 3.32 1.13
C ASN A 193 27.17 3.31 2.36
N ASN A 194 26.98 4.43 3.04
CA ASN A 194 26.01 4.53 4.11
C ASN A 194 25.24 5.85 4.02
N ILE A 195 24.17 5.88 3.22
CA ILE A 195 23.11 6.89 3.37
C ILE A 195 22.34 6.49 4.64
N LYS A 196 22.99 6.57 5.79
CA LYS A 196 22.26 6.64 7.05
C LYS A 196 21.72 8.07 7.10
N SER A 197 20.44 8.23 6.78
CA SER A 197 19.73 9.46 7.05
C SER A 197 19.95 9.81 8.52
N ASN A 198 20.72 10.85 8.79
CA ASN A 198 20.86 11.41 10.14
C ASN A 198 19.48 11.96 10.54
N GLY A 199 18.73 11.17 11.28
CA GLY A 199 17.44 11.54 11.81
C GLY A 199 16.28 10.85 11.10
N SER A 200 16.07 9.56 11.36
CA SER A 200 14.75 8.96 11.24
C SER A 200 13.75 9.91 11.89
N ALA A 201 12.66 10.23 11.19
CA ALA A 201 11.57 11.04 11.77
C ALA A 201 11.08 10.47 13.12
N PHE A 202 11.41 9.21 13.40
CA PHE A 202 11.08 8.46 14.61
C PHE A 202 12.20 8.47 15.66
N SER A 203 13.42 8.89 15.34
CA SER A 203 14.56 8.85 16.29
C SER A 203 14.42 9.82 17.47
N VAL A 204 13.55 10.83 17.35
CA VAL A 204 13.27 11.85 18.38
C VAL A 204 11.96 11.54 19.12
N VAL A 205 11.22 10.52 18.73
CA VAL A 205 9.87 10.24 19.25
C VAL A 205 9.95 9.51 20.59
N ASN A 206 9.11 9.94 21.52
CA ASN A 206 8.92 9.29 22.81
C ASN A 206 8.47 7.82 22.58
N ARG A 207 9.08 6.87 23.32
CA ARG A 207 8.75 5.43 23.24
C ARG A 207 7.24 5.14 23.38
N ASN A 208 6.49 5.98 24.08
CA ASN A 208 5.05 5.84 24.27
C ASN A 208 4.25 6.14 23.00
N GLU A 209 4.80 6.90 22.06
CA GLU A 209 4.15 7.29 20.80
C GLU A 209 4.45 6.31 19.65
N LEU A 210 5.48 5.49 19.79
CA LEU A 210 5.90 4.54 18.75
C LEU A 210 4.77 3.59 18.26
N PRO A 211 3.91 3.02 19.13
CA PRO A 211 2.82 2.16 18.66
C PRO A 211 1.79 2.89 17.79
N ARG A 212 1.50 4.17 18.13
CA ARG A 212 0.61 5.03 17.33
C ARG A 212 1.23 5.34 15.98
N LEU A 213 2.48 5.75 15.96
CA LEU A 213 3.19 6.10 14.73
C LEU A 213 3.37 4.91 13.79
N ARG A 214 3.67 3.72 14.32
CA ARG A 214 3.69 2.49 13.51
C ARG A 214 2.34 2.19 12.89
N ARG A 215 1.25 2.28 13.65
CA ARG A 215 -0.09 2.09 13.11
C ARG A 215 -0.39 3.10 12.00
N GLN A 216 -0.06 4.36 12.19
CA GLN A 216 -0.23 5.44 11.21
C GLN A 216 0.65 5.22 9.98
N TRP A 217 1.90 4.76 10.15
CA TRP A 217 2.80 4.39 9.05
C TRP A 217 2.19 3.30 8.17
N HIS A 218 1.72 2.20 8.77
CA HIS A 218 1.10 1.13 8.01
C HIS A 218 -0.20 1.57 7.32
N ALA A 219 -0.99 2.39 7.98
CA ALA A 219 -2.19 2.99 7.37
C ALA A 219 -1.82 3.87 6.16
N TYR A 220 -0.77 4.68 6.28
CA TYR A 220 -0.27 5.48 5.16
C TYR A 220 0.28 4.61 4.02
N LEU A 221 1.04 3.57 4.31
CA LEU A 221 1.52 2.66 3.27
C LEU A 221 0.36 2.04 2.50
N ARG A 222 -0.66 1.56 3.21
CA ARG A 222 -1.85 0.96 2.61
C ARG A 222 -2.64 1.97 1.77
N HIS A 223 -3.03 3.09 2.33
CA HIS A 223 -3.96 4.02 1.71
C HIS A 223 -3.27 5.14 0.91
N GLY A 224 -2.10 5.58 1.32
CA GLY A 224 -1.36 6.67 0.66
C GLY A 224 -0.40 6.20 -0.43
N THR A 225 0.11 4.97 -0.35
CA THR A 225 1.05 4.43 -1.34
C THR A 225 0.53 3.18 -2.07
N GLY A 226 -0.67 2.71 -1.72
CA GLY A 226 -1.27 1.51 -2.29
C GLY A 226 -0.51 0.22 -1.95
N LEU A 227 0.31 0.21 -0.89
CA LEU A 227 1.02 -1.00 -0.44
C LEU A 227 0.12 -1.82 0.48
N ASP A 228 -0.71 -2.65 -0.11
CA ASP A 228 -1.57 -3.60 0.61
C ASP A 228 -1.22 -5.04 0.26
N CYS A 229 -0.03 -5.48 0.68
CA CYS A 229 0.39 -6.86 0.44
C CYS A 229 -0.43 -7.88 1.24
N ASP A 230 -1.10 -7.44 2.33
CA ASP A 230 -1.77 -8.35 3.25
C ASP A 230 -3.11 -8.89 2.71
N THR A 231 -3.68 -8.28 1.66
CA THR A 231 -4.94 -8.69 1.03
C THR A 231 -4.77 -9.31 -0.36
N VAL A 232 -3.57 -9.22 -0.94
CA VAL A 232 -3.32 -9.68 -2.31
C VAL A 232 -3.35 -11.21 -2.40
N THR A 233 -4.29 -11.75 -3.15
CA THR A 233 -4.45 -13.19 -3.41
C THR A 233 -4.31 -13.57 -4.88
N ASP A 234 -4.57 -12.64 -5.81
CA ASP A 234 -4.57 -12.84 -7.27
C ASP A 234 -3.23 -13.28 -7.86
N ILE A 235 -2.13 -13.06 -7.14
CA ILE A 235 -0.78 -13.46 -7.55
C ILE A 235 -0.39 -14.86 -7.05
N LEU A 236 -1.22 -15.52 -6.25
CA LEU A 236 -0.92 -16.83 -5.66
C LEU A 236 -1.41 -18.00 -6.52
N THR A 237 -1.23 -17.90 -7.83
CA THR A 237 -1.66 -18.91 -8.81
C THR A 237 -1.04 -20.30 -8.58
N CYS A 238 0.07 -20.37 -7.86
CA CYS A 238 0.70 -21.65 -7.48
C CYS A 238 -0.15 -22.50 -6.55
N LEU A 239 -1.17 -21.94 -5.91
CA LEU A 239 -2.08 -22.67 -5.01
C LEU A 239 -3.16 -23.45 -5.77
N GLU A 240 -3.53 -23.03 -6.98
CA GLU A 240 -4.62 -23.63 -7.77
C GLU A 240 -4.51 -25.15 -7.98
N PRO A 241 -3.31 -25.71 -8.32
CA PRO A 241 -3.19 -27.14 -8.55
C PRO A 241 -3.12 -27.98 -7.26
N LEU A 242 -3.00 -27.34 -6.09
CA LEU A 242 -2.78 -28.04 -4.84
C LEU A 242 -4.08 -28.61 -4.26
N ARG A 243 -3.96 -29.79 -3.66
CA ARG A 243 -5.05 -30.46 -2.91
C ARG A 243 -4.47 -31.06 -1.64
N ASN A 244 -5.17 -30.87 -0.51
CA ASN A 244 -4.77 -31.39 0.79
C ASN A 244 -3.32 -31.03 1.20
N ALA A 245 -2.83 -29.87 0.72
CA ALA A 245 -1.48 -29.41 0.92
C ALA A 245 -1.42 -28.42 2.10
N ARG A 246 -0.25 -28.31 2.69
CA ARG A 246 0.06 -27.28 3.71
C ARG A 246 0.70 -26.06 3.07
N VAL A 247 0.20 -24.90 3.44
CA VAL A 247 0.74 -23.59 3.06
C VAL A 247 1.19 -22.87 4.33
N VAL A 248 2.42 -22.37 4.33
CA VAL A 248 2.96 -21.58 5.45
C VAL A 248 3.08 -20.13 5.01
N GLU A 249 2.37 -19.23 5.68
CA GLU A 249 2.53 -17.79 5.50
C GLU A 249 3.50 -17.24 6.54
N VAL A 250 4.63 -16.70 6.08
CA VAL A 250 5.75 -16.25 6.91
C VAL A 250 5.75 -14.73 7.02
N GLY A 251 5.94 -14.23 8.24
CA GLY A 251 6.02 -12.78 8.49
C GLY A 251 4.70 -12.04 8.30
N ALA A 252 3.57 -12.74 8.44
CA ALA A 252 2.25 -12.15 8.31
C ALA A 252 1.99 -11.07 9.37
N ARG A 253 1.28 -10.01 9.00
CA ARG A 253 0.83 -8.96 9.92
C ARG A 253 -0.58 -9.21 10.44
N SER A 254 -1.37 -9.93 9.66
CA SER A 254 -2.74 -10.33 9.98
C SER A 254 -3.02 -11.72 9.41
N ILE A 255 -4.20 -12.26 9.70
CA ILE A 255 -4.70 -13.50 9.10
C ILE A 255 -5.69 -13.25 7.95
N GLU A 256 -5.90 -12.00 7.55
CA GLU A 256 -6.94 -11.60 6.59
C GLU A 256 -6.78 -12.29 5.24
N ARG A 257 -5.54 -12.32 4.69
CA ARG A 257 -5.28 -13.03 3.44
C ARG A 257 -5.61 -14.51 3.54
N VAL A 258 -5.20 -15.15 4.64
CA VAL A 258 -5.43 -16.58 4.83
C VAL A 258 -6.92 -16.88 4.97
N ILE A 259 -7.71 -16.01 5.60
CA ILE A 259 -9.17 -16.13 5.64
C ILE A 259 -9.74 -16.11 4.21
N ALA A 260 -9.35 -15.15 3.38
CA ALA A 260 -9.78 -15.10 1.99
C ALA A 260 -9.35 -16.34 1.18
N LEU A 261 -8.12 -16.83 1.41
CA LEU A 261 -7.61 -18.04 0.74
C LEU A 261 -8.33 -19.33 1.18
N ILE A 262 -8.76 -19.41 2.42
CA ILE A 262 -9.52 -20.59 2.91
C ILE A 262 -10.84 -20.78 2.18
N ASP A 263 -11.52 -19.68 1.89
CA ASP A 263 -12.79 -19.73 1.17
C ASP A 263 -12.56 -20.12 -0.30
N GLN A 264 -11.48 -19.62 -0.89
CA GLN A 264 -11.11 -19.93 -2.27
C GLN A 264 -10.54 -21.36 -2.42
N TYR A 265 -9.77 -21.85 -1.43
CA TYR A 265 -9.08 -23.15 -1.45
C TYR A 265 -9.49 -24.03 -0.25
N PRO A 266 -10.69 -24.64 -0.29
CA PRO A 266 -11.26 -25.33 0.86
C PRO A 266 -10.51 -26.59 1.30
N THR A 267 -9.61 -27.13 0.47
CA THR A 267 -8.82 -28.34 0.78
C THR A 267 -7.44 -28.04 1.35
N LEU A 268 -7.00 -26.77 1.38
CA LEU A 268 -5.69 -26.41 1.89
C LEU A 268 -5.70 -26.17 3.40
N HIS A 269 -4.57 -26.48 4.04
CA HIS A 269 -4.29 -26.20 5.44
C HIS A 269 -3.27 -25.07 5.55
N PHE A 270 -3.57 -24.03 6.32
CA PHE A 270 -2.73 -22.86 6.46
C PHE A 270 -2.07 -22.80 7.82
N THR A 271 -0.78 -22.51 7.82
CA THR A 271 -0.03 -22.15 9.02
C THR A 271 0.44 -20.71 8.89
N VAL A 272 0.03 -19.84 9.80
CA VAL A 272 0.39 -18.42 9.79
C VAL A 272 1.47 -18.16 10.83
N GLN A 273 2.63 -17.71 10.39
CA GLN A 273 3.71 -17.23 11.26
C GLN A 273 3.64 -15.72 11.35
N LEU A 274 3.01 -15.22 12.42
CA LEU A 274 2.86 -13.79 12.63
C LEU A 274 4.19 -13.10 12.92
N HIS A 275 4.38 -11.93 12.33
CA HIS A 275 5.51 -11.07 12.67
C HIS A 275 5.45 -10.68 14.15
N PRO A 276 6.58 -10.67 14.90
CA PRO A 276 6.60 -10.44 16.34
C PRO A 276 5.85 -9.18 16.81
N THR A 277 5.85 -8.14 16.00
CA THR A 277 5.16 -6.87 16.30
C THR A 277 3.63 -7.01 16.37
N TYR A 278 3.02 -8.04 15.73
CA TYR A 278 1.57 -8.22 15.58
C TYR A 278 0.96 -9.36 16.40
N GLN A 279 1.75 -10.04 17.21
CA GLN A 279 1.36 -11.25 17.94
C GLN A 279 0.15 -11.11 18.89
N ARG A 280 -0.21 -9.91 19.32
CA ARG A 280 -1.24 -9.69 20.34
C ARG A 280 -2.69 -9.66 19.84
N LYS A 281 -2.96 -9.67 18.53
CA LYS A 281 -4.29 -9.37 18.00
C LYS A 281 -5.10 -10.55 17.48
N SER A 282 -4.52 -11.72 17.28
CA SER A 282 -5.27 -12.84 16.70
C SER A 282 -5.92 -13.69 17.78
N ARG A 283 -7.21 -13.44 18.04
CA ARG A 283 -8.11 -14.31 18.83
C ARG A 283 -8.96 -15.25 17.96
N THR A 284 -8.84 -15.15 16.65
CA THR A 284 -9.67 -15.93 15.72
C THR A 284 -9.15 -17.35 15.66
N ARG A 285 -9.94 -18.30 16.15
CA ARG A 285 -9.70 -19.73 15.97
C ARG A 285 -10.48 -20.20 14.76
N HIS A 286 -9.78 -20.63 13.75
CA HIS A 286 -10.36 -21.28 12.58
C HIS A 286 -9.79 -22.69 12.46
N SER A 287 -10.63 -23.70 12.19
CA SER A 287 -10.23 -25.12 12.20
C SER A 287 -9.12 -25.48 11.19
N ARG A 288 -8.91 -24.65 10.18
CA ARG A 288 -7.89 -24.84 9.13
C ARG A 288 -6.75 -23.84 9.18
N ILE A 289 -6.67 -23.03 10.24
CA ILE A 289 -5.59 -22.06 10.45
C ILE A 289 -4.85 -22.38 11.74
N ASP A 290 -3.59 -22.71 11.62
CA ASP A 290 -2.67 -22.83 12.74
C ASP A 290 -1.84 -21.54 12.84
N VAL A 291 -1.89 -20.88 14.01
CA VAL A 291 -1.06 -19.68 14.24
C VAL A 291 0.16 -20.09 15.05
N HIS A 292 1.33 -19.86 14.50
CA HIS A 292 2.63 -20.15 15.11
C HIS A 292 3.46 -18.88 15.31
N HIS A 293 4.32 -18.94 16.33
CA HIS A 293 5.32 -17.91 16.57
C HIS A 293 6.68 -18.43 16.16
N ARG A 294 7.32 -17.74 15.24
CA ARG A 294 8.69 -18.04 14.81
C ARG A 294 9.53 -16.79 15.01
N VAL A 295 10.73 -16.97 15.55
CA VAL A 295 11.71 -15.89 15.58
C VAL A 295 12.18 -15.65 14.15
N PRO A 296 12.14 -14.41 13.63
CA PRO A 296 12.74 -14.09 12.33
C PRO A 296 14.18 -14.63 12.26
N ASP A 297 14.63 -14.93 11.07
CA ASP A 297 15.99 -15.45 10.78
C ASP A 297 16.31 -16.84 11.36
N SER A 298 15.40 -17.46 12.12
CA SER A 298 15.60 -18.85 12.57
C SER A 298 15.24 -19.84 11.44
N PRO A 299 15.88 -21.02 11.39
CA PRO A 299 15.52 -22.04 10.40
C PRO A 299 14.04 -22.38 10.43
N GLN A 300 13.43 -22.52 9.24
CA GLN A 300 12.01 -22.90 9.14
C GLN A 300 11.78 -24.31 9.68
N PRO A 301 10.97 -24.48 10.74
CA PRO A 301 10.76 -25.79 11.36
C PRO A 301 9.63 -26.60 10.69
N ILE A 302 8.76 -25.96 9.92
CA ILE A 302 7.54 -26.55 9.38
C ILE A 302 7.78 -26.95 7.92
N GLN A 303 7.48 -28.21 7.58
CA GLN A 303 7.47 -28.68 6.19
C GLN A 303 6.11 -28.38 5.56
N ALA A 304 6.15 -27.84 4.35
CA ALA A 304 4.98 -27.47 3.56
C ALA A 304 5.26 -27.50 2.07
N GLU A 305 4.22 -27.53 1.27
CA GLU A 305 4.31 -27.49 -0.18
C GLU A 305 4.52 -26.07 -0.73
N VAL A 306 4.02 -25.05 0.03
CA VAL A 306 4.21 -23.64 -0.33
C VAL A 306 4.53 -22.80 0.91
N TYR A 307 5.54 -21.95 0.75
CA TYR A 307 5.90 -20.91 1.72
C TYR A 307 5.63 -19.55 1.09
N ILE A 308 4.74 -18.76 1.68
CA ILE A 308 4.45 -17.38 1.28
C ILE A 308 5.25 -16.45 2.18
N LEU A 309 6.29 -15.83 1.63
CA LEU A 309 7.14 -14.89 2.35
C LEU A 309 6.66 -13.47 2.08
N ASN A 310 6.22 -12.79 3.14
CA ASN A 310 5.86 -11.39 3.05
C ASN A 310 7.10 -10.51 3.05
N PHE A 311 7.12 -9.55 2.13
CA PHE A 311 8.20 -8.56 2.06
C PHE A 311 8.30 -7.79 3.40
N PRO A 312 9.49 -7.72 4.01
CA PRO A 312 9.68 -6.90 5.18
C PRO A 312 9.50 -5.43 4.80
N VAL A 313 8.57 -4.76 5.46
CA VAL A 313 8.34 -3.33 5.24
C VAL A 313 9.36 -2.56 6.06
N PRO A 314 10.08 -1.60 5.46
CA PRO A 314 10.98 -0.74 6.19
C PRO A 314 10.26 -0.05 7.34
N GLU A 315 10.79 -0.14 8.55
CA GLU A 315 10.26 0.57 9.70
C GLU A 315 11.07 1.86 9.91
N PRO A 316 10.41 3.00 10.12
CA PRO A 316 11.09 4.28 10.33
C PRO A 316 11.85 4.40 11.67
N ASP A 317 11.84 3.35 12.48
CA ASP A 317 12.46 3.31 13.83
C ASP A 317 13.98 3.12 13.85
N GLY A 318 14.59 3.07 12.66
CA GLY A 318 16.05 2.97 12.53
C GLY A 318 16.59 1.55 12.71
N SER A 319 15.81 0.53 12.34
CA SER A 319 16.33 -0.85 12.22
C SER A 319 17.67 -0.85 11.50
N SER A 320 18.66 -1.50 12.08
CA SER A 320 20.02 -1.51 11.54
C SER A 320 20.21 -2.43 10.34
N THR A 321 19.25 -3.31 10.09
CA THR A 321 19.33 -4.33 9.04
C THR A 321 18.53 -3.88 7.83
N SER A 322 19.17 -3.84 6.66
CA SER A 322 18.50 -3.47 5.41
C SER A 322 17.45 -4.50 5.02
N VAL A 323 16.42 -4.04 4.29
CA VAL A 323 15.36 -4.91 3.75
C VAL A 323 15.94 -6.06 2.92
N LEU A 324 16.97 -5.78 2.11
CA LEU A 324 17.63 -6.77 1.28
C LEU A 324 18.27 -7.89 2.12
N GLU A 325 18.92 -7.52 3.22
CA GLU A 325 19.55 -8.50 4.12
C GLU A 325 18.50 -9.30 4.91
N GLN A 326 17.39 -8.68 5.30
CA GLN A 326 16.27 -9.40 5.91
C GLN A 326 15.69 -10.45 4.95
N ILE A 327 15.47 -10.09 3.68
CA ILE A 327 15.02 -11.05 2.65
C ILE A 327 16.02 -12.17 2.50
N ARG A 328 17.31 -11.86 2.39
CA ARG A 328 18.37 -12.86 2.23
C ARG A 328 18.36 -13.86 3.38
N THR A 329 18.32 -13.37 4.60
CA THR A 329 18.35 -14.20 5.81
C THR A 329 17.14 -15.12 5.89
N GLU A 330 15.94 -14.60 5.55
CA GLU A 330 14.73 -15.42 5.49
C GLU A 330 14.79 -16.48 4.37
N LEU A 331 15.35 -16.17 3.22
CA LEU A 331 15.54 -17.14 2.16
C LEU A 331 16.49 -18.27 2.56
N VAL A 332 17.61 -17.92 3.18
CA VAL A 332 18.58 -18.90 3.73
C VAL A 332 17.90 -19.79 4.77
N ALA A 333 17.08 -19.24 5.65
CA ALA A 333 16.35 -20.00 6.65
C ALA A 333 15.39 -21.06 6.06
N HIS A 334 14.96 -20.89 4.79
CA HIS A 334 14.07 -21.81 4.09
C HIS A 334 14.78 -22.84 3.20
N VAL A 335 16.07 -22.68 2.90
CA VAL A 335 16.81 -23.59 1.99
C VAL A 335 16.68 -25.05 2.42
N ARG A 336 16.81 -25.35 3.70
CA ARG A 336 16.74 -26.72 4.22
C ARG A 336 15.40 -27.39 3.95
N VAL A 337 14.28 -26.70 4.21
CA VAL A 337 12.94 -27.30 4.03
C VAL A 337 12.59 -27.42 2.56
N LEU A 338 13.03 -26.49 1.71
CA LEU A 338 12.88 -26.55 0.25
C LEU A 338 13.71 -27.70 -0.36
N ARG A 339 14.90 -27.98 0.18
CA ARG A 339 15.72 -29.12 -0.24
C ARG A 339 15.08 -30.47 0.11
N LEU A 340 14.49 -30.57 1.30
CA LEU A 340 13.84 -31.81 1.79
C LEU A 340 12.57 -32.14 1.01
N THR A 341 11.89 -31.14 0.44
CA THR A 341 10.63 -31.28 -0.28
C THR A 341 10.79 -30.74 -1.70
N GLN A 342 11.25 -31.56 -2.65
CA GLN A 342 11.59 -31.15 -4.02
C GLN A 342 10.45 -30.44 -4.77
N ALA A 343 9.19 -30.73 -4.44
CA ALA A 343 8.03 -30.06 -5.03
C ALA A 343 7.70 -28.73 -4.34
N ALA A 344 8.31 -28.42 -3.18
CA ALA A 344 8.00 -27.21 -2.44
C ALA A 344 8.40 -25.94 -3.19
N LYS A 345 7.59 -24.91 -3.04
CA LYS A 345 7.80 -23.58 -3.59
C LYS A 345 7.89 -22.55 -2.49
N LEU A 346 8.74 -21.55 -2.70
CA LEU A 346 8.75 -20.33 -1.93
C LEU A 346 8.24 -19.20 -2.82
N VAL A 347 7.28 -18.41 -2.32
CA VAL A 347 6.68 -17.27 -3.02
C VAL A 347 7.01 -16.01 -2.23
N LEU A 348 7.85 -15.16 -2.80
CA LEU A 348 8.14 -13.84 -2.24
C LEU A 348 7.15 -12.81 -2.82
N ILE A 349 6.32 -12.23 -1.96
CA ILE A 349 5.45 -11.11 -2.33
C ILE A 349 6.18 -9.81 -2.02
N THR A 350 6.44 -8.99 -3.02
CA THR A 350 7.24 -7.77 -2.89
C THR A 350 6.70 -6.62 -3.73
N PRO A 351 6.76 -5.38 -3.21
CA PRO A 351 6.63 -4.20 -4.06
C PRO A 351 7.87 -4.08 -4.96
N PHE A 352 7.69 -3.53 -6.15
CA PHE A 352 8.78 -3.30 -7.08
C PHE A 352 8.70 -1.92 -7.75
N LEU A 353 9.85 -1.41 -8.18
CA LEU A 353 9.91 -0.28 -9.10
C LEU A 353 9.65 -0.78 -10.52
N SER A 354 8.63 -0.20 -11.16
CA SER A 354 8.41 -0.44 -12.59
C SER A 354 9.56 0.17 -13.38
N GLU A 355 10.21 -0.62 -14.21
CA GLU A 355 11.20 -0.12 -15.17
C GLU A 355 10.53 0.91 -16.09
N ARG A 356 11.26 1.98 -16.40
CA ARG A 356 10.74 3.16 -17.15
C ARG A 356 10.11 2.84 -18.50
N GLU A 357 10.36 1.65 -19.03
CA GLU A 357 10.01 1.24 -20.39
C GLU A 357 9.10 0.01 -20.49
N ALA A 358 8.55 -0.48 -19.37
CA ALA A 358 7.59 -1.57 -19.47
C ALA A 358 6.33 -1.09 -20.20
N VAL A 359 6.23 -1.42 -21.47
CA VAL A 359 5.05 -1.16 -22.30
C VAL A 359 3.83 -1.76 -21.61
N GLY A 360 2.87 -0.91 -21.24
CA GLY A 360 1.62 -1.35 -20.63
C GLY A 360 1.47 -1.09 -19.11
N VAL A 361 2.45 -0.47 -18.44
CA VAL A 361 2.28 -0.05 -17.04
C VAL A 361 1.38 1.18 -16.98
N CYS A 362 0.30 1.07 -16.19
CA CYS A 362 -0.59 2.19 -15.94
C CYS A 362 0.19 3.36 -15.27
N PRO A 363 -0.03 4.61 -15.69
CA PRO A 363 0.62 5.78 -15.08
C PRO A 363 0.42 5.86 -13.55
N ASP A 364 -0.74 5.47 -13.04
CA ASP A 364 -1.03 5.47 -11.60
C ASP A 364 -0.20 4.43 -10.86
N THR A 365 0.03 3.25 -11.45
CA THR A 365 0.93 2.22 -10.90
C THR A 365 2.35 2.75 -10.77
N ALA A 366 2.85 3.42 -11.80
CA ALA A 366 4.17 4.04 -11.78
C ALA A 366 4.26 5.16 -10.75
N LEU A 367 3.22 5.98 -10.62
CA LEU A 367 3.14 7.05 -9.63
C LEU A 367 3.19 6.49 -8.18
N LEU A 368 2.35 5.51 -7.86
CA LEU A 368 2.30 4.90 -6.53
C LEU A 368 3.62 4.23 -6.17
N SER A 369 4.28 3.55 -7.12
CA SER A 369 5.61 2.96 -6.92
C SER A 369 6.67 4.03 -6.59
N ARG A 370 6.63 5.20 -7.24
CA ARG A 370 7.55 6.31 -6.97
C ARG A 370 7.26 7.01 -5.65
N ILE A 371 5.99 7.21 -5.29
CA ILE A 371 5.60 7.74 -3.98
C ILE A 371 6.13 6.82 -2.87
N ARG A 372 6.00 5.51 -3.03
CA ARG A 372 6.48 4.50 -2.10
C ARG A 372 8.00 4.55 -1.94
N ASP A 373 8.73 4.57 -3.06
CA ASP A 373 10.19 4.63 -3.08
C ASP A 373 10.72 5.89 -2.36
N LEU A 374 10.16 7.06 -2.68
CA LEU A 374 10.53 8.30 -2.00
C LEU A 374 10.16 8.29 -0.51
N SER A 375 9.03 7.71 -0.14
CA SER A 375 8.62 7.59 1.27
C SER A 375 9.59 6.69 2.05
N PHE A 376 10.02 5.56 1.48
CA PHE A 376 11.01 4.68 2.10
C PHE A 376 12.37 5.38 2.24
N LEU A 377 12.80 6.10 1.20
CA LEU A 377 14.05 6.86 1.24
C LEU A 377 14.05 7.92 2.35
N GLN A 378 12.96 8.70 2.42
CA GLN A 378 12.87 9.86 3.32
C GLN A 378 12.69 9.45 4.79
N LEU A 379 11.92 8.39 5.05
CA LEU A 379 11.49 8.03 6.40
C LEU A 379 12.27 6.87 6.99
N ALA A 380 12.70 5.92 6.17
CA ALA A 380 13.39 4.71 6.62
C ALA A 380 14.86 4.61 6.14
N GLY A 381 15.29 5.49 5.22
CA GLY A 381 16.62 5.39 4.59
C GLY A 381 16.77 4.16 3.68
N GLU A 382 15.66 3.60 3.23
CA GLU A 382 15.56 2.43 2.39
C GLU A 382 14.99 2.80 1.02
N ARG A 383 14.91 1.84 0.10
CA ARG A 383 14.34 2.02 -1.24
C ARG A 383 13.47 0.85 -1.65
N VAL A 384 12.61 1.05 -2.60
CA VAL A 384 11.93 -0.06 -3.28
C VAL A 384 12.95 -0.78 -4.17
N LEU A 385 13.02 -2.10 -4.07
CA LEU A 385 13.97 -2.90 -4.83
C LEU A 385 13.53 -3.05 -6.29
N GLU A 386 14.51 -3.11 -7.19
CA GLU A 386 14.28 -3.57 -8.55
C GLU A 386 14.17 -5.10 -8.57
N ILE A 387 13.34 -5.64 -9.47
CA ILE A 387 13.17 -7.10 -9.58
C ILE A 387 14.50 -7.77 -9.92
N SER A 388 15.33 -7.15 -10.75
CA SER A 388 16.68 -7.61 -11.10
C SER A 388 17.59 -7.80 -9.89
N GLU A 389 17.49 -6.91 -8.90
CA GLU A 389 18.28 -6.98 -7.66
C GLU A 389 17.82 -8.16 -6.79
N VAL A 390 16.50 -8.35 -6.66
CA VAL A 390 15.93 -9.48 -5.93
C VAL A 390 16.35 -10.79 -6.59
N ILE A 391 16.28 -10.90 -7.93
CA ILE A 391 16.72 -12.08 -8.67
C ILE A 391 18.23 -12.32 -8.48
N SER A 392 19.04 -11.27 -8.52
CA SER A 392 20.50 -11.37 -8.31
C SER A 392 20.84 -11.87 -6.91
N LEU A 393 20.12 -11.36 -5.89
CA LEU A 393 20.24 -11.83 -4.52
C LEU A 393 19.95 -13.34 -4.42
N LEU A 394 18.87 -13.79 -5.05
CA LEU A 394 18.37 -15.15 -4.98
C LEU A 394 19.30 -16.16 -5.66
N ASN A 395 19.92 -15.78 -6.78
CA ASN A 395 20.92 -16.61 -7.45
C ASN A 395 22.13 -16.91 -6.56
N GLY A 396 22.34 -16.09 -5.50
CA GLY A 396 23.38 -16.31 -4.50
C GLY A 396 22.93 -17.10 -3.27
N VAL A 397 21.62 -17.50 -3.20
CA VAL A 397 21.10 -18.26 -2.04
C VAL A 397 21.05 -19.75 -2.38
N GLY A 398 21.78 -20.55 -1.63
CA GLY A 398 21.86 -22.00 -1.78
C GLY A 398 22.73 -22.62 -0.70
N ASP A 399 23.05 -23.89 -0.89
CA ASP A 399 23.98 -24.67 -0.09
C ASP A 399 24.97 -25.44 -0.99
N LEU A 400 25.68 -26.40 -0.41
CA LEU A 400 26.65 -27.22 -1.16
C LEU A 400 25.96 -28.13 -2.20
N ASP A 401 24.68 -28.44 -2.01
CA ASP A 401 23.93 -29.40 -2.80
C ASP A 401 23.07 -28.76 -3.89
N GLY A 402 22.79 -27.46 -3.80
CA GLY A 402 21.94 -26.77 -4.77
C GLY A 402 21.67 -25.28 -4.43
N ARG A 403 20.80 -24.67 -5.23
CA ARG A 403 20.44 -23.25 -5.10
C ARG A 403 18.97 -23.00 -5.37
N LEU A 404 18.50 -21.81 -4.97
CA LEU A 404 17.18 -21.32 -5.36
C LEU A 404 17.20 -20.84 -6.81
N ILE A 405 16.15 -21.17 -7.55
CA ILE A 405 15.91 -20.68 -8.91
C ILE A 405 14.54 -20.06 -9.01
N LEU A 406 14.44 -18.95 -9.74
CA LEU A 406 13.16 -18.34 -10.10
C LEU A 406 12.47 -19.22 -11.13
N VAL A 407 11.21 -19.63 -10.86
CA VAL A 407 10.41 -20.47 -11.77
C VAL A 407 9.21 -19.73 -12.35
N ASN A 408 8.71 -18.69 -11.65
CA ASN A 408 7.58 -17.92 -12.13
C ASN A 408 7.59 -16.49 -11.56
N LYS A 409 6.94 -15.57 -12.28
CA LYS A 409 6.75 -14.17 -11.88
C LYS A 409 5.31 -13.78 -12.24
N VAL A 410 4.53 -13.43 -11.23
CA VAL A 410 3.12 -13.03 -11.39
C VAL A 410 2.95 -11.61 -10.87
N MET A 411 2.44 -10.72 -11.71
CA MET A 411 2.13 -9.32 -11.35
C MET A 411 0.70 -9.25 -10.80
N SER A 412 0.49 -8.50 -9.74
CA SER A 412 -0.87 -8.26 -9.24
C SER A 412 -1.66 -7.38 -10.21
N ALA A 413 -2.89 -7.80 -10.50
CA ALA A 413 -3.85 -7.02 -11.24
C ALA A 413 -4.69 -6.11 -10.31
N SER A 414 -4.83 -6.50 -9.05
CA SER A 414 -5.64 -5.78 -8.06
C SER A 414 -4.88 -4.69 -7.31
N VAL A 415 -3.56 -4.88 -7.12
CA VAL A 415 -2.71 -3.94 -6.38
C VAL A 415 -1.50 -3.51 -7.20
N ALA A 416 -1.45 -2.20 -7.47
CA ALA A 416 -0.41 -1.60 -8.29
C ALA A 416 1.01 -1.79 -7.73
N GLY A 417 1.93 -2.27 -8.59
CA GLY A 417 3.34 -2.38 -8.26
C GLY A 417 3.68 -3.46 -7.23
N ILE A 418 2.90 -4.55 -7.17
CA ILE A 418 3.19 -5.75 -6.38
C ILE A 418 3.40 -6.94 -7.31
N VAL A 419 4.36 -7.79 -6.95
CA VAL A 419 4.71 -9.01 -7.70
C VAL A 419 4.90 -10.18 -6.74
N ALA A 420 4.50 -11.38 -7.18
CA ALA A 420 4.90 -12.64 -6.59
C ALA A 420 6.03 -13.24 -7.41
N LEU A 421 7.12 -13.56 -6.76
CA LEU A 421 8.26 -14.28 -7.35
C LEU A 421 8.28 -15.70 -6.76
N GLU A 422 8.07 -16.70 -7.60
CA GLU A 422 8.07 -18.12 -7.20
C GLU A 422 9.44 -18.73 -7.38
N PHE A 423 9.94 -19.40 -6.34
CA PHE A 423 11.24 -20.07 -6.32
C PHE A 423 11.10 -21.52 -5.96
N LYS A 424 12.03 -22.33 -6.52
CA LYS A 424 12.24 -23.72 -6.15
C LYS A 424 13.71 -23.95 -5.82
N TYR A 425 13.96 -24.95 -5.01
CA TYR A 425 15.31 -25.47 -4.83
C TYR A 425 15.67 -26.39 -6.00
N GLN A 426 16.80 -26.12 -6.62
CA GLN A 426 17.37 -26.97 -7.67
C GLN A 426 18.70 -27.52 -7.19
N ALA A 427 18.76 -28.85 -7.06
CA ALA A 427 20.02 -29.54 -6.79
C ALA A 427 20.99 -29.36 -7.97
N TYR A 428 22.27 -29.24 -7.66
CA TYR A 428 23.29 -29.29 -8.70
C TYR A 428 23.26 -30.67 -9.39
N ALA A 429 23.38 -30.70 -10.72
CA ALA A 429 23.52 -31.94 -11.42
C ALA A 429 24.76 -32.65 -10.86
N GLY A 430 24.59 -33.86 -10.35
CA GLY A 430 25.65 -34.59 -9.67
C GLY A 430 26.93 -34.61 -10.52
N LEU A 431 28.04 -34.32 -9.84
CA LEU A 431 29.38 -34.55 -10.30
C LEU A 431 29.62 -36.07 -10.43
#